data_79b8246922faa1054033e753a3bf1143
#
_entry.id   79b8246922faa1054033e753a3bf1143
#
_cell.length_a   1.000
_cell.length_b   1.000
_cell.length_c   1.000
_cell.angle_alpha   90.00
_cell.angle_beta   90.00
_cell.angle_gamma   90.00
#
_symmetry.space_group_name_H-M   'P 1'
#
loop_
_entity.id
_entity.type
_entity.pdbx_description
1 polymer ?
#
loop_
_entity_poly.entity_id
_entity_poly.type
_entity_poly.pdbx_seq_one_letter_code
_entity_poly.pdbx_strand_id
1 'polypeptide(L)'
;NYVLKSQFNKNKLPIELLTTYSERKFGANGFYGIPSATDQYEETQASLVGLSTVIKNGNFTWKPRVYWRRNQDEYHYIRSNPSIYRNLHITNKFAAELNGSYESKVGITGFGVEMAKYYISSNRLGDNSREMASVFLEHRFQFLDKKFDITPGIAVSYFSDFDSKAFPGLDLGYQVSSDFRVYGNIGYTYRVPTYTDLYYIGPQAIGNENLQ
;
A
#
# COMPACT_ATOMS: atom_id res chain seq x y z
N ASN A 1 17.03 8.17 -9.12
CA ASN A 1 16.06 8.34 -8.04
C ASN A 1 16.16 9.75 -7.47
N TYR A 2 15.00 10.38 -7.27
CA TYR A 2 14.90 11.72 -6.67
C TYR A 2 13.91 11.68 -5.53
N VAL A 3 14.22 12.38 -4.44
CA VAL A 3 13.34 12.56 -3.28
C VAL A 3 13.42 14.03 -2.87
N LEU A 4 12.27 14.68 -2.79
CA LEU A 4 12.14 16.00 -2.20
C LEU A 4 11.16 15.90 -1.03
N LYS A 5 11.59 16.35 0.13
CA LYS A 5 10.77 16.53 1.32
C LYS A 5 10.84 17.98 1.76
N SER A 6 9.68 18.63 1.88
CA SER A 6 9.56 20.02 2.33
C SER A 6 8.54 20.10 3.44
N GLN A 7 8.78 20.98 4.40
CA GLN A 7 7.86 21.26 5.50
C GLN A 7 7.56 22.75 5.57
N PHE A 8 6.27 23.08 5.57
CA PHE A 8 5.74 24.43 5.62
C PHE A 8 5.04 24.67 6.95
N ASN A 9 4.96 25.96 7.34
CA ASN A 9 4.19 26.41 8.51
C ASN A 9 4.49 25.66 9.81
N LYS A 10 5.77 25.40 10.04
CA LYS A 10 6.28 24.52 11.09
C LYS A 10 5.77 24.83 12.51
N ASN A 11 5.45 26.09 12.80
CA ASN A 11 5.10 26.54 14.15
C ASN A 11 3.59 26.51 14.47
N LYS A 12 2.70 26.39 13.47
CA LYS A 12 1.24 26.40 13.67
C LYS A 12 0.61 25.07 13.24
N LEU A 13 0.68 24.78 11.95
CA LEU A 13 0.16 23.57 11.35
C LEU A 13 1.22 23.05 10.38
N PRO A 14 2.11 22.15 10.80
CA PRO A 14 3.20 21.66 9.95
C PRO A 14 2.61 20.85 8.78
N ILE A 15 2.73 21.36 7.57
CA ILE A 15 2.35 20.66 6.34
C ILE A 15 3.63 20.09 5.72
N GLU A 16 3.65 18.79 5.49
CA GLU A 16 4.74 18.10 4.85
C GLU A 16 4.35 17.75 3.41
N LEU A 17 5.18 18.16 2.46
CA LEU A 17 5.14 17.71 1.06
C LEU A 17 6.26 16.69 0.86
N LEU A 18 5.89 15.53 0.33
CA LEU A 18 6.81 14.50 -0.13
C LEU A 18 6.60 14.28 -1.62
N THR A 19 7.67 14.40 -2.41
CA THR A 19 7.68 13.97 -3.81
C THR A 19 8.82 13.00 -4.05
N THR A 20 8.55 11.93 -4.79
CA THR A 20 9.58 10.98 -5.19
C THR A 20 9.42 10.64 -6.67
N TYR A 21 10.55 10.37 -7.31
CA TYR A 21 10.62 9.78 -8.64
C TYR A 21 11.73 8.74 -8.68
N SER A 22 11.45 7.59 -9.24
CA SER A 22 12.45 6.57 -9.54
C SER A 22 12.26 5.99 -10.92
N GLU A 23 13.34 5.70 -11.59
CA GLU A 23 13.40 5.02 -12.87
C GLU A 23 14.43 3.89 -12.78
N ARG A 24 14.10 2.75 -13.36
CA ARG A 24 14.99 1.60 -13.47
C ARG A 24 14.87 1.02 -14.87
N LYS A 25 16.01 0.58 -15.42
CA LYS A 25 16.12 -0.08 -16.73
C LYS A 25 17.07 -1.25 -16.57
N PHE A 26 16.62 -2.44 -16.90
CA PHE A 26 17.41 -3.64 -16.66
C PHE A 26 17.06 -4.77 -17.64
N GLY A 27 18.02 -5.69 -17.83
CA GLY A 27 17.78 -6.93 -18.54
C GLY A 27 16.94 -7.87 -17.66
N ALA A 28 15.86 -8.43 -18.20
CA ALA A 28 14.93 -9.32 -17.52
C ALA A 28 15.05 -10.78 -18.02
N ASN A 29 16.24 -11.19 -18.46
CA ASN A 29 16.49 -12.47 -19.09
C ASN A 29 16.09 -13.66 -18.21
N GLY A 30 15.21 -14.52 -18.75
CA GLY A 30 14.71 -15.72 -18.05
C GLY A 30 13.72 -15.42 -16.90
N PHE A 31 13.33 -14.17 -16.66
CA PHE A 31 12.42 -13.81 -15.57
C PHE A 31 10.96 -14.08 -15.94
N TYR A 32 10.56 -13.66 -17.16
CA TYR A 32 9.21 -13.86 -17.68
C TYR A 32 9.23 -14.81 -18.89
N GLY A 33 9.45 -16.09 -18.72
CA GLY A 33 9.43 -17.03 -19.82
C GLY A 33 10.43 -18.14 -19.69
N ILE A 34 10.80 -18.71 -20.84
CA ILE A 34 11.74 -19.83 -20.88
C ILE A 34 13.19 -19.34 -20.70
N PRO A 35 14.09 -20.17 -20.12
CA PRO A 35 15.49 -19.80 -19.89
C PRO A 35 16.27 -19.40 -21.15
N SER A 36 15.83 -19.84 -22.34
CA SER A 36 16.43 -19.48 -23.62
C SER A 36 16.07 -18.06 -24.11
N ALA A 37 15.12 -17.36 -23.48
CA ALA A 37 14.80 -15.98 -23.79
C ALA A 37 15.85 -15.05 -23.16
N THR A 38 16.84 -14.63 -23.93
CA THR A 38 18.06 -13.92 -23.48
C THR A 38 18.11 -12.45 -23.87
N ASP A 39 17.08 -11.91 -24.53
CA ASP A 39 17.00 -10.49 -24.96
C ASP A 39 15.81 -9.77 -24.32
N GLN A 40 15.43 -10.19 -23.11
CA GLN A 40 14.33 -9.59 -22.36
C GLN A 40 14.80 -8.30 -21.66
N TYR A 41 13.91 -7.31 -21.59
CA TYR A 41 14.21 -6.01 -21.04
C TYR A 41 12.99 -5.41 -20.34
N GLU A 42 13.22 -4.70 -19.26
CA GLU A 42 12.17 -4.04 -18.49
C GLU A 42 12.57 -2.63 -18.06
N GLU A 43 11.62 -1.72 -18.19
CA GLU A 43 11.72 -0.35 -17.67
C GLU A 43 10.59 -0.11 -16.65
N THR A 44 10.96 0.37 -15.46
CA THR A 44 9.99 0.75 -14.46
C THR A 44 10.15 2.19 -14.05
N GLN A 45 9.03 2.89 -13.86
CA GLN A 45 9.00 4.25 -13.35
C GLN A 45 8.00 4.31 -12.20
N ALA A 46 8.35 5.00 -11.12
CA ALA A 46 7.46 5.24 -10.00
C ALA A 46 7.54 6.70 -9.56
N SER A 47 6.37 7.33 -9.42
CA SER A 47 6.22 8.69 -8.90
C SER A 47 5.27 8.67 -7.71
N LEU A 48 5.55 9.51 -6.72
CA LEU A 48 4.66 9.75 -5.59
C LEU A 48 4.67 11.24 -5.26
N VAL A 49 3.49 11.80 -5.07
CA VAL A 49 3.31 13.16 -4.51
C VAL A 49 2.31 13.04 -3.37
N GLY A 50 2.68 13.51 -2.19
CA GLY A 50 1.84 13.43 -1.00
C GLY A 50 1.94 14.65 -0.12
N LEU A 51 0.82 15.02 0.47
CA LEU A 51 0.69 16.05 1.50
C LEU A 51 0.20 15.40 2.78
N SER A 52 0.82 15.71 3.89
CA SER A 52 0.42 15.23 5.21
C SER A 52 0.64 16.29 6.28
N THR A 53 -0.08 16.14 7.39
CA THR A 53 0.15 16.93 8.59
C THR A 53 -0.13 16.11 9.84
N VAL A 54 0.33 16.62 10.99
CA VAL A 54 0.02 16.06 12.31
C VAL A 54 -0.56 17.17 13.16
N ILE A 55 -1.78 16.96 13.65
CA ILE A 55 -2.53 17.89 14.50
C ILE A 55 -2.70 17.25 15.87
N LYS A 56 -2.18 17.90 16.92
CA LYS A 56 -2.35 17.47 18.30
C LYS A 56 -3.32 18.43 19.01
N ASN A 57 -4.34 17.86 19.65
CA ASN A 57 -5.31 18.61 20.43
C ASN A 57 -5.67 17.79 21.70
N GLY A 58 -5.12 18.19 22.84
CA GLY A 58 -5.24 17.43 24.07
C GLY A 58 -4.72 15.99 23.89
N ASN A 59 -5.56 15.02 24.18
CA ASN A 59 -5.24 13.61 24.07
C ASN A 59 -5.41 13.04 22.64
N PHE A 60 -5.89 13.85 21.69
CA PHE A 60 -6.05 13.44 20.32
C PHE A 60 -4.84 13.81 19.45
N THR A 61 -4.44 12.87 18.61
CA THR A 61 -3.51 13.12 17.51
C THR A 61 -4.19 12.72 16.21
N TRP A 62 -4.24 13.65 15.25
CA TRP A 62 -4.82 13.45 13.93
C TRP A 62 -3.71 13.51 12.88
N LYS A 63 -3.78 12.64 11.88
CA LYS A 63 -2.78 12.52 10.80
C LYS A 63 -3.49 12.41 9.45
N PRO A 64 -4.07 13.52 8.94
CA PRO A 64 -4.60 13.55 7.58
C PRO A 64 -3.48 13.45 6.56
N ARG A 65 -3.73 12.72 5.48
CA ARG A 65 -2.82 12.56 4.35
C ARG A 65 -3.61 12.43 3.06
N VAL A 66 -3.13 13.07 1.99
CA VAL A 66 -3.59 12.83 0.61
C VAL A 66 -2.39 12.55 -0.25
N TYR A 67 -2.52 11.63 -1.20
CA TYR A 67 -1.41 11.32 -2.09
C TYR A 67 -1.88 10.80 -3.44
N TRP A 68 -1.03 11.01 -4.42
CA TRP A 68 -1.06 10.38 -5.72
C TRP A 68 0.19 9.57 -5.92
N ARG A 69 0.04 8.35 -6.41
CA ARG A 69 1.12 7.45 -6.82
C ARG A 69 0.88 6.97 -8.23
N ARG A 70 1.91 7.02 -9.07
CA ARG A 70 1.91 6.48 -10.42
C ARG A 70 3.05 5.47 -10.56
N ASN A 71 2.74 4.31 -11.10
CA ASN A 71 3.73 3.34 -11.55
C ASN A 71 3.53 3.10 -13.04
N GLN A 72 4.62 3.01 -13.75
CA GLN A 72 4.68 2.54 -15.13
C GLN A 72 5.64 1.37 -15.17
N ASP A 73 5.23 0.32 -15.84
CA ASP A 73 5.99 -0.91 -16.07
C ASP A 73 5.92 -1.23 -17.56
N GLU A 74 7.07 -1.30 -18.19
CA GLU A 74 7.19 -1.58 -19.61
C GLU A 74 8.16 -2.73 -19.82
N TYR A 75 7.63 -3.86 -20.30
CA TYR A 75 8.38 -5.08 -20.58
C TYR A 75 8.47 -5.35 -22.06
N HIS A 76 9.66 -5.69 -22.54
CA HIS A 76 9.95 -6.14 -23.92
C HIS A 76 10.46 -7.58 -23.89
N TYR A 77 9.80 -8.47 -24.62
CA TYR A 77 10.27 -9.86 -24.78
C TYR A 77 11.55 -9.94 -25.59
N ILE A 78 11.68 -9.10 -26.63
CA ILE A 78 12.89 -8.92 -27.42
C ILE A 78 13.22 -7.43 -27.41
N ARG A 79 14.28 -7.06 -26.70
CA ARG A 79 14.73 -5.67 -26.56
C ARG A 79 15.07 -5.01 -27.89
N SER A 80 15.74 -5.75 -28.77
CA SER A 80 16.13 -5.30 -30.10
C SER A 80 14.95 -5.13 -31.07
N ASN A 81 13.80 -5.75 -30.78
CA ASN A 81 12.57 -5.63 -31.57
C ASN A 81 11.31 -5.65 -30.66
N PRO A 82 10.96 -4.53 -30.02
CA PRO A 82 9.81 -4.45 -29.11
C PRO A 82 8.45 -4.72 -29.76
N SER A 83 8.36 -4.65 -31.12
CA SER A 83 7.11 -4.90 -31.84
C SER A 83 6.64 -6.35 -31.78
N ILE A 84 7.53 -7.30 -31.45
CA ILE A 84 7.20 -8.72 -31.32
C ILE A 84 6.30 -8.96 -30.11
N TYR A 85 6.69 -8.42 -28.95
CA TYR A 85 5.87 -8.49 -27.74
C TYR A 85 6.30 -7.42 -26.74
N ARG A 86 5.35 -6.58 -26.37
CA ARG A 86 5.52 -5.50 -25.41
C ARG A 86 4.32 -5.47 -24.47
N ASN A 87 4.59 -5.40 -23.17
CA ASN A 87 3.60 -5.04 -22.17
C ASN A 87 3.88 -3.63 -21.67
N LEU A 88 2.84 -2.83 -21.55
CA LEU A 88 2.90 -1.53 -20.89
C LEU A 88 1.74 -1.42 -19.94
N HIS A 89 2.04 -1.26 -18.66
CA HIS A 89 1.08 -1.08 -17.58
C HIS A 89 1.32 0.26 -16.90
N ILE A 90 0.30 1.12 -16.90
CA ILE A 90 0.35 2.40 -16.21
C ILE A 90 -0.73 2.39 -15.14
N THR A 91 -0.32 2.40 -13.87
CA THR A 91 -1.24 2.46 -12.75
C THR A 91 -1.16 3.79 -12.02
N ASN A 92 -2.30 4.32 -11.63
CA ASN A 92 -2.41 5.50 -10.79
C ASN A 92 -3.25 5.14 -9.55
N LYS A 93 -2.81 5.59 -8.38
CA LYS A 93 -3.58 5.56 -7.14
C LYS A 93 -3.74 6.97 -6.62
N PHE A 94 -4.97 7.40 -6.39
CA PHE A 94 -5.31 8.58 -5.61
C PHE A 94 -5.88 8.13 -4.28
N ALA A 95 -5.39 8.68 -3.18
CA ALA A 95 -5.86 8.29 -1.86
C ALA A 95 -5.96 9.49 -0.92
N ALA A 96 -6.94 9.41 -0.02
CA ALA A 96 -7.11 10.28 1.13
C ALA A 96 -7.23 9.42 2.38
N GLU A 97 -6.49 9.78 3.42
CA GLU A 97 -6.45 9.07 4.70
C GLU A 97 -6.65 10.06 5.85
N LEU A 98 -7.41 9.65 6.82
CA LEU A 98 -7.51 10.32 8.12
C LEU A 98 -7.26 9.28 9.21
N ASN A 99 -6.06 9.25 9.73
CA ASN A 99 -5.70 8.42 10.87
C ASN A 99 -5.71 9.24 12.15
N GLY A 100 -6.06 8.63 13.26
CA GLY A 100 -6.09 9.28 14.54
C GLY A 100 -5.71 8.36 15.69
N SER A 101 -5.31 8.96 16.81
CA SER A 101 -5.16 8.25 18.06
C SER A 101 -5.69 9.09 19.22
N TYR A 102 -6.23 8.39 20.23
CA TYR A 102 -6.69 8.96 21.47
C TYR A 102 -5.98 8.30 22.65
N GLU A 103 -5.29 9.10 23.45
CA GLU A 103 -4.62 8.63 24.67
C GLU A 103 -5.57 8.73 25.87
N SER A 104 -5.74 7.65 26.61
CA SER A 104 -6.57 7.55 27.79
C SER A 104 -5.81 6.93 28.98
N LYS A 105 -6.43 6.90 30.15
CA LYS A 105 -5.85 6.24 31.33
C LYS A 105 -5.73 4.72 31.18
N VAL A 106 -6.52 4.12 30.29
CA VAL A 106 -6.54 2.66 30.08
C VAL A 106 -5.74 2.22 28.87
N GLY A 107 -5.18 3.16 28.10
CA GLY A 107 -4.37 2.85 26.93
C GLY A 107 -4.55 3.84 25.79
N ILE A 108 -4.23 3.39 24.58
CA ILE A 108 -4.26 4.19 23.37
C ILE A 108 -5.22 3.55 22.37
N THR A 109 -6.21 4.31 21.91
CA THR A 109 -7.10 3.92 20.82
C THR A 109 -6.57 4.48 19.51
N GLY A 110 -6.31 3.63 18.53
CA GLY A 110 -6.01 3.99 17.16
C GLY A 110 -7.24 3.80 16.28
N PHE A 111 -7.49 4.71 15.36
CA PHE A 111 -8.59 4.62 14.39
C PHE A 111 -8.22 5.33 13.11
N GLY A 112 -8.88 4.96 12.02
CA GLY A 112 -8.65 5.64 10.76
C GLY A 112 -9.59 5.20 9.65
N VAL A 113 -9.59 6.03 8.60
CA VAL A 113 -10.30 5.79 7.36
C VAL A 113 -9.37 6.08 6.18
N GLU A 114 -9.40 5.24 5.17
CA GLU A 114 -8.77 5.45 3.87
C GLU A 114 -9.83 5.35 2.77
N MET A 115 -9.78 6.26 1.81
CA MET A 115 -10.49 6.18 0.55
C MET A 115 -9.47 6.25 -0.57
N ALA A 116 -9.56 5.34 -1.52
CA ALA A 116 -8.64 5.28 -2.65
C ALA A 116 -9.34 4.92 -3.95
N LYS A 117 -8.82 5.44 -5.05
CA LYS A 117 -9.19 5.05 -6.40
C LYS A 117 -7.96 4.66 -7.17
N TYR A 118 -8.03 3.47 -7.76
CA TYR A 118 -7.00 2.88 -8.60
C TYR A 118 -7.45 2.94 -10.04
N TYR A 119 -6.54 3.27 -10.94
CA TYR A 119 -6.72 3.19 -12.39
C TYR A 119 -5.55 2.43 -12.99
N ILE A 120 -5.84 1.56 -13.93
CA ILE A 120 -4.85 0.96 -14.79
C ILE A 120 -5.18 1.23 -16.24
N SER A 121 -4.17 1.62 -17.02
CA SER A 121 -4.23 1.62 -18.48
C SER A 121 -3.14 0.68 -18.99
N SER A 122 -3.52 -0.29 -19.78
CA SER A 122 -2.63 -1.35 -20.20
C SER A 122 -3.01 -1.87 -21.57
N ASN A 123 -1.98 -2.08 -22.41
CA ASN A 123 -2.15 -2.69 -23.72
C ASN A 123 -2.52 -4.19 -23.66
N ARG A 124 -2.45 -4.84 -22.47
CA ARG A 124 -2.77 -6.26 -22.28
C ARG A 124 -3.91 -6.52 -21.30
N LEU A 125 -4.15 -5.59 -20.38
CA LEU A 125 -5.19 -5.73 -19.35
C LEU A 125 -6.38 -4.80 -19.62
N GLY A 126 -6.28 -3.93 -20.65
CA GLY A 126 -7.29 -2.88 -20.90
C GLY A 126 -7.22 -1.75 -19.87
N ASP A 127 -8.29 -0.96 -19.86
CA ASP A 127 -8.47 0.16 -18.94
C ASP A 127 -9.44 -0.27 -17.84
N ASN A 128 -8.96 -0.34 -16.59
CA ASN A 128 -9.76 -0.77 -15.46
C ASN A 128 -9.62 0.20 -14.28
N SER A 129 -10.60 0.20 -13.39
CA SER A 129 -10.55 0.97 -12.16
C SER A 129 -11.18 0.23 -10.99
N ARG A 130 -10.71 0.57 -9.77
CA ARG A 130 -11.22 0.03 -8.51
C ARG A 130 -11.28 1.15 -7.49
N GLU A 131 -12.39 1.25 -6.78
CA GLU A 131 -12.54 2.09 -5.61
C GLU A 131 -12.40 1.25 -4.35
N MET A 132 -11.77 1.83 -3.35
CA MET A 132 -11.57 1.20 -2.04
C MET A 132 -11.95 2.20 -0.95
N ALA A 133 -12.67 1.73 0.06
CA ALA A 133 -12.83 2.41 1.33
C ALA A 133 -12.47 1.44 2.46
N SER A 134 -11.66 1.87 3.40
CA SER A 134 -11.24 1.07 4.54
C SER A 134 -11.39 1.86 5.84
N VAL A 135 -11.85 1.21 6.89
CA VAL A 135 -11.87 1.76 8.25
C VAL A 135 -11.17 0.78 9.18
N PHE A 136 -10.47 1.30 10.18
CA PHE A 136 -9.90 0.47 11.23
C PHE A 136 -10.11 1.07 12.61
N LEU A 137 -10.13 0.18 13.61
CA LEU A 137 -10.16 0.50 15.02
C LEU A 137 -9.29 -0.51 15.76
N GLU A 138 -8.44 0.01 16.64
CA GLU A 138 -7.62 -0.79 17.54
C GLU A 138 -7.55 -0.14 18.91
N HIS A 139 -7.29 -0.93 19.96
CA HIS A 139 -7.01 -0.36 21.26
C HIS A 139 -5.86 -1.10 21.94
N ARG A 140 -4.82 -0.35 22.28
CA ARG A 140 -3.68 -0.86 23.04
C ARG A 140 -3.94 -0.69 24.53
N PHE A 141 -4.35 -1.76 25.18
CA PHE A 141 -4.41 -1.84 26.62
C PHE A 141 -3.00 -1.99 27.21
N GLN A 142 -2.72 -1.30 28.29
CA GLN A 142 -1.44 -1.35 28.97
C GLN A 142 -1.63 -1.73 30.44
N PHE A 143 -0.92 -2.77 30.90
CA PHE A 143 -1.00 -3.35 32.22
C PHE A 143 0.40 -3.44 32.85
N LEU A 144 0.43 -3.70 34.18
CA LEU A 144 1.67 -3.95 34.93
C LEU A 144 2.71 -2.83 34.73
N ASP A 145 2.30 -1.59 34.96
CA ASP A 145 3.16 -0.41 34.73
C ASP A 145 3.73 -0.35 33.30
N LYS A 146 2.88 -0.64 32.31
CA LYS A 146 3.19 -0.69 30.86
C LYS A 146 4.16 -1.81 30.45
N LYS A 147 4.41 -2.80 31.33
CA LYS A 147 5.24 -3.97 30.98
C LYS A 147 4.50 -4.95 30.07
N PHE A 148 3.18 -5.06 30.21
CA PHE A 148 2.34 -5.91 29.37
C PHE A 148 1.36 -5.08 28.57
N ASP A 149 1.30 -5.33 27.29
CA ASP A 149 0.31 -4.71 26.39
C ASP A 149 -0.36 -5.75 25.51
N ILE A 150 -1.65 -5.51 25.26
CA ILE A 150 -2.49 -6.27 24.36
C ILE A 150 -3.24 -5.28 23.46
N THR A 151 -3.18 -5.50 22.15
CA THR A 151 -3.80 -4.63 21.15
C THR A 151 -4.70 -5.44 20.22
N PRO A 152 -5.97 -5.69 20.61
CA PRO A 152 -6.98 -6.13 19.65
C PRO A 152 -7.27 -5.04 18.64
N GLY A 153 -7.50 -5.42 17.40
CA GLY A 153 -7.84 -4.52 16.31
C GLY A 153 -8.66 -5.20 15.23
N ILE A 154 -9.36 -4.39 14.46
CA ILE A 154 -10.09 -4.83 13.28
C ILE A 154 -10.01 -3.75 12.20
N ALA A 155 -9.79 -4.15 10.96
CA ALA A 155 -10.02 -3.32 9.80
C ALA A 155 -11.12 -3.94 8.94
N VAL A 156 -11.91 -3.09 8.27
CA VAL A 156 -12.91 -3.52 7.29
C VAL A 156 -12.64 -2.73 6.01
N SER A 157 -12.52 -3.43 4.89
CA SER A 157 -12.30 -2.82 3.58
C SER A 157 -13.41 -3.20 2.62
N TYR A 158 -13.92 -2.21 1.93
CA TYR A 158 -14.83 -2.32 0.80
C TYR A 158 -14.06 -2.11 -0.51
N PHE A 159 -14.39 -2.87 -1.52
CA PHE A 159 -13.87 -2.74 -2.88
C PHE A 159 -15.04 -2.69 -3.86
N SER A 160 -14.95 -1.83 -4.88
CA SER A 160 -16.06 -1.66 -5.86
C SER A 160 -16.32 -2.90 -6.73
N ASP A 161 -15.36 -3.79 -6.83
CA ASP A 161 -15.35 -4.99 -7.66
C ASP A 161 -15.21 -6.30 -6.86
N PHE A 162 -15.20 -6.23 -5.53
CA PHE A 162 -15.16 -7.38 -4.62
C PHE A 162 -16.00 -7.12 -3.37
N ASP A 163 -16.34 -8.19 -2.67
CA ASP A 163 -17.04 -8.11 -1.39
C ASP A 163 -16.18 -7.42 -0.31
N SER A 164 -16.87 -6.83 0.67
CA SER A 164 -16.22 -6.31 1.85
C SER A 164 -15.51 -7.42 2.63
N LYS A 165 -14.30 -7.12 3.12
CA LYS A 165 -13.49 -8.06 3.90
C LYS A 165 -13.14 -7.46 5.25
N ALA A 166 -13.17 -8.30 6.29
CA ALA A 166 -12.79 -7.92 7.65
C ALA A 166 -11.45 -8.58 8.02
N PHE A 167 -10.59 -7.81 8.69
CA PHE A 167 -9.22 -8.19 9.06
C PHE A 167 -9.06 -8.03 10.57
N PRO A 168 -9.52 -8.98 11.40
CA PRO A 168 -9.24 -8.97 12.83
C PRO A 168 -7.77 -9.29 13.08
N GLY A 169 -7.20 -8.66 14.11
CA GLY A 169 -5.83 -8.87 14.54
C GLY A 169 -5.67 -8.70 16.04
N LEU A 170 -4.60 -9.25 16.58
CA LEU A 170 -4.22 -9.18 17.97
C LEU A 170 -2.70 -9.10 18.08
N ASP A 171 -2.19 -8.04 18.74
CA ASP A 171 -0.79 -7.94 19.13
C ASP A 171 -0.64 -8.09 20.63
N LEU A 172 0.44 -8.75 21.04
CA LEU A 172 0.83 -8.95 22.44
C LEU A 172 2.27 -8.51 22.62
N GLY A 173 2.56 -7.84 23.74
CA GLY A 173 3.92 -7.46 24.10
C GLY A 173 4.16 -7.57 25.58
N TYR A 174 5.33 -8.11 25.97
CA TYR A 174 5.74 -8.21 27.37
C TYR A 174 7.21 -7.79 27.55
N GLN A 175 7.42 -6.79 28.41
CA GLN A 175 8.74 -6.34 28.82
C GLN A 175 9.24 -7.22 29.98
N VAL A 176 10.14 -8.15 29.67
CA VAL A 176 10.66 -9.11 30.64
C VAL A 176 11.67 -8.43 31.57
N SER A 177 12.56 -7.58 31.02
CA SER A 177 13.53 -6.77 31.77
C SER A 177 13.69 -5.40 31.10
N SER A 178 14.56 -4.53 31.64
CA SER A 178 14.87 -3.24 31.00
C SER A 178 15.33 -3.37 29.55
N ASP A 179 16.02 -4.46 29.22
CA ASP A 179 16.73 -4.66 27.95
C ASP A 179 16.10 -5.73 27.05
N PHE A 180 15.10 -6.49 27.58
CA PHE A 180 14.52 -7.61 26.86
C PHE A 180 13.00 -7.55 26.83
N ARG A 181 12.45 -7.46 25.61
CA ARG A 181 11.01 -7.50 25.33
C ARG A 181 10.65 -8.64 24.38
N VAL A 182 9.61 -9.38 24.71
CA VAL A 182 8.99 -10.39 23.82
C VAL A 182 7.71 -9.80 23.24
N TYR A 183 7.45 -10.05 21.96
CA TYR A 183 6.22 -9.66 21.30
C TYR A 183 5.80 -10.70 20.28
N GLY A 184 4.51 -10.75 19.98
CA GLY A 184 3.94 -11.59 18.94
C GLY A 184 2.65 -11.00 18.42
N ASN A 185 2.28 -11.38 17.20
CA ASN A 185 1.01 -10.98 16.58
C ASN A 185 0.37 -12.15 15.87
N ILE A 186 -0.96 -12.06 15.75
CA ILE A 186 -1.78 -12.94 14.92
C ILE A 186 -2.85 -12.09 14.25
N GLY A 187 -3.14 -12.34 12.97
CA GLY A 187 -4.18 -11.64 12.26
C GLY A 187 -4.64 -12.40 11.03
N TYR A 188 -5.83 -12.04 10.57
CA TYR A 188 -6.36 -12.51 9.30
C TYR A 188 -5.98 -11.52 8.19
N THR A 189 -5.51 -12.04 7.07
CA THR A 189 -5.18 -11.25 5.88
C THR A 189 -5.83 -11.83 4.65
N TYR A 190 -6.17 -10.97 3.69
CA TYR A 190 -6.71 -11.34 2.40
C TYR A 190 -6.08 -10.43 1.32
N ARG A 191 -5.73 -11.01 0.20
CA ARG A 191 -5.26 -10.25 -0.96
C ARG A 191 -6.35 -10.22 -2.02
N VAL A 192 -6.85 -9.04 -2.33
CA VAL A 192 -7.75 -8.84 -3.47
C VAL A 192 -7.00 -9.20 -4.76
N PRO A 193 -7.62 -9.95 -5.68
CA PRO A 193 -7.02 -10.26 -6.98
C PRO A 193 -6.52 -9.00 -7.70
N THR A 194 -5.35 -9.09 -8.30
CA THR A 194 -4.79 -8.01 -9.11
C THR A 194 -5.46 -7.96 -10.48
N TYR A 195 -5.31 -6.85 -11.20
CA TYR A 195 -5.80 -6.78 -12.59
C TYR A 195 -5.14 -7.83 -13.49
N THR A 196 -3.90 -8.23 -13.21
CA THR A 196 -3.24 -9.34 -13.90
C THR A 196 -3.91 -10.67 -13.63
N ASP A 197 -4.28 -10.95 -12.37
CA ASP A 197 -4.98 -12.17 -12.00
C ASP A 197 -6.36 -12.26 -12.71
N LEU A 198 -7.01 -11.12 -12.97
CA LEU A 198 -8.34 -11.03 -13.54
C LEU A 198 -8.33 -11.00 -15.08
N TYR A 199 -7.52 -10.15 -15.71
CA TYR A 199 -7.69 -9.75 -17.10
C TYR A 199 -6.53 -10.13 -18.02
N TYR A 200 -5.45 -10.72 -17.51
CA TYR A 200 -4.30 -11.05 -18.33
C TYR A 200 -4.63 -12.13 -19.36
N ILE A 201 -4.27 -11.87 -20.62
CA ILE A 201 -4.35 -12.86 -21.70
C ILE A 201 -2.97 -12.95 -22.34
N GLY A 202 -2.28 -14.06 -22.10
CA GLY A 202 -0.96 -14.33 -22.62
C GLY A 202 -0.76 -15.77 -23.06
N PRO A 203 0.38 -16.10 -23.67
CA PRO A 203 0.62 -17.42 -24.25
C PRO A 203 0.63 -18.58 -23.23
N GLN A 204 0.92 -18.27 -21.96
CA GLN A 204 1.11 -19.27 -20.90
C GLN A 204 0.13 -19.11 -19.73
N ALA A 205 -0.66 -18.04 -19.69
CA ALA A 205 -1.59 -17.78 -18.62
C ALA A 205 -2.79 -16.97 -19.12
N ILE A 206 -3.95 -17.28 -18.58
CA ILE A 206 -5.21 -16.53 -18.80
C ILE A 206 -5.75 -16.16 -17.43
N GLY A 207 -6.07 -14.87 -17.26
CA GLY A 207 -6.73 -14.36 -16.07
C GLY A 207 -8.13 -14.95 -15.89
N ASN A 208 -8.64 -14.86 -14.66
CA ASN A 208 -9.99 -15.32 -14.35
C ASN A 208 -10.77 -14.18 -13.68
N GLU A 209 -11.71 -13.60 -14.40
CA GLU A 209 -12.56 -12.51 -13.93
C GLU A 209 -13.52 -12.92 -12.80
N ASN A 210 -13.71 -14.23 -12.57
CA ASN A 210 -14.59 -14.77 -11.54
C ASN A 210 -13.86 -15.09 -10.21
N LEU A 211 -12.62 -14.64 -10.02
CA LEU A 211 -11.94 -14.75 -8.74
C LEU A 211 -12.66 -13.93 -7.67
N GLN A 212 -12.82 -14.51 -6.47
CA GLN A 212 -13.47 -13.89 -5.30
C GLN A 212 -12.49 -13.71 -4.15
#